data_e5749a4cfbeb5d486c0a7b41a409f740
#
_entry.id   e5749a4cfbeb5d486c0a7b41a409f740
#
_cell.length_a   1.000
_cell.length_b   1.000
_cell.length_c   1.000
_cell.angle_alpha   90.00
_cell.angle_beta   90.00
_cell.angle_gamma   90.00
#
_symmetry.space_group_name_H-M   'P 1'
#
loop_
_entity.id
_entity.type
_entity.pdbx_description
1 polymer ?
#
loop_
_entity_poly.entity_id
_entity_poly.type
_entity_poly.pdbx_seq_one_letter_code
_entity_poly.pdbx_strand_id
1 'polypeptide(L)'
;TQWDWGSDSSYIHDEITTDKRDASLNAGGKVYAVDGGHGALLELDPNTHEWEEIVIAVKNNPDNPAVTRFAQEFPVPSAYYGDEALWKRPADPHNPMFDELGRVWMTTKVRGNDLPEWCQPGSDNKFVQYYPTRGSSRQASYYDPANEEFGLIDTCFGTHHLQFGWGENRMLYFSGGGDVIGFINTRTWDRTQDEQLSQGWCPMVVDTNGDGVISKPWNQPVGPLRDQNEGGGGGRLVDVDLTLDTRMSPGSYGIIADTQEEGVAWGVGTEFPGRIYRLEIGDNPPETCITEVYEIPVVDGKPIGFGPRGVDMDSKGIVWTALSGSSHMASFDRTKCKVLNGPSVISSQHCQEGWTLYEIPGPDMKGTDRKADFHYYNWVDIFNTLGLGQDVPIATGSGSDSLIAWIPETAEFVQMRVPYPLGFYSRGLDGRIDDPDVGWKGRGIWANYGTNFNWHTEGGKGTTSKMVKFQIRPDPLSN
;
A
#
# COMPACT_ATOMS: atom_id res chain seq x y z
N THR A 1 17.79 0.08 -24.32
CA THR A 1 18.89 0.06 -23.38
C THR A 1 18.76 -1.16 -22.49
N GLN A 2 19.67 -2.09 -22.65
CA GLN A 2 19.79 -3.22 -21.74
C GLN A 2 20.50 -2.68 -20.50
N TRP A 3 19.78 -2.56 -19.42
CA TRP A 3 20.34 -2.20 -18.14
C TRP A 3 20.39 -3.46 -17.32
N ASP A 4 21.58 -3.82 -16.93
CA ASP A 4 21.80 -4.85 -15.96
C ASP A 4 21.64 -4.19 -14.58
N TRP A 5 20.54 -4.47 -13.92
CA TRP A 5 20.27 -3.98 -12.57
C TRP A 5 20.99 -4.80 -11.51
N GLY A 6 21.82 -5.76 -11.93
CA GLY A 6 22.65 -6.61 -11.10
C GLY A 6 21.90 -7.62 -10.24
N SER A 7 20.62 -7.50 -10.17
CA SER A 7 19.79 -8.51 -9.52
C SER A 7 19.46 -9.59 -10.54
N ASP A 8 19.84 -10.83 -10.28
CA ASP A 8 19.39 -11.99 -11.06
C ASP A 8 17.89 -12.24 -10.89
N SER A 9 17.26 -11.58 -9.91
CA SER A 9 15.82 -11.62 -9.67
C SER A 9 15.09 -10.71 -10.64
N SER A 10 14.01 -11.18 -11.22
CA SER A 10 13.06 -10.37 -11.96
C SER A 10 12.01 -9.68 -11.06
N TYR A 11 12.25 -9.64 -9.75
CA TYR A 11 11.25 -9.30 -8.75
C TYR A 11 11.57 -7.99 -8.04
N ILE A 12 11.47 -6.87 -8.72
CA ILE A 12 11.31 -5.57 -8.08
C ILE A 12 9.84 -5.42 -7.72
N HIS A 13 9.53 -5.29 -6.43
CA HIS A 13 8.14 -5.22 -5.99
C HIS A 13 7.58 -3.80 -6.10
N ASP A 14 8.25 -2.83 -5.53
CA ASP A 14 7.87 -1.41 -5.51
C ASP A 14 9.11 -0.53 -5.63
N GLU A 15 8.93 0.72 -6.02
CA GLU A 15 9.97 1.75 -6.04
C GLU A 15 9.48 3.02 -5.36
N ILE A 16 10.42 3.91 -5.07
CA ILE A 16 10.18 5.25 -4.51
C ILE A 16 11.25 6.24 -4.96
N THR A 17 10.86 7.46 -5.22
CA THR A 17 11.76 8.52 -5.68
C THR A 17 11.69 9.79 -4.85
N THR A 18 10.59 9.99 -4.11
CA THR A 18 10.34 11.18 -3.33
C THR A 18 9.38 10.91 -2.16
N ASP A 19 9.12 11.90 -1.33
CA ASP A 19 8.05 11.85 -0.33
C ASP A 19 6.71 12.18 -0.99
N LYS A 20 5.68 11.38 -0.79
CA LYS A 20 4.31 11.65 -1.27
C LYS A 20 3.80 13.04 -0.87
N ARG A 21 4.30 13.61 0.21
CA ARG A 21 3.93 14.93 0.75
C ARG A 21 4.71 16.10 0.14
N ASP A 22 5.83 15.80 -0.51
CA ASP A 22 6.70 16.81 -1.16
C ASP A 22 7.37 16.21 -2.39
N ALA A 23 6.79 16.44 -3.57
CA ALA A 23 7.30 15.92 -4.83
C ALA A 23 8.69 16.44 -5.22
N SER A 24 9.22 17.45 -4.52
CA SER A 24 10.56 17.99 -4.75
C SER A 24 11.62 17.42 -3.80
N LEU A 25 11.20 16.71 -2.76
CA LEU A 25 12.14 16.00 -1.89
C LEU A 25 12.93 15.00 -2.74
N ASN A 26 14.24 14.92 -2.51
CA ASN A 26 15.15 14.09 -3.32
C ASN A 26 15.18 14.44 -4.83
N ALA A 27 14.94 15.71 -5.20
CA ALA A 27 15.02 16.19 -6.59
C ALA A 27 16.37 15.87 -7.22
N GLY A 28 16.36 15.22 -8.40
CA GLY A 28 17.57 14.77 -9.10
C GLY A 28 18.37 13.67 -8.40
N GLY A 29 17.91 13.20 -7.25
CA GLY A 29 18.57 12.17 -6.46
C GLY A 29 18.30 10.74 -6.93
N LYS A 30 18.83 9.78 -6.17
CA LYS A 30 18.73 8.36 -6.47
C LYS A 30 17.29 7.84 -6.34
N VAL A 31 17.00 6.77 -7.04
CA VAL A 31 15.73 6.04 -7.03
C VAL A 31 15.95 4.75 -6.26
N TYR A 32 15.02 4.41 -5.38
CA TYR A 32 15.12 3.21 -4.57
C TYR A 32 14.02 2.22 -4.93
N ALA A 33 14.34 0.93 -4.90
CA ALA A 33 13.37 -0.14 -5.12
C ALA A 33 13.65 -1.33 -4.19
N VAL A 34 12.62 -2.08 -3.87
CA VAL A 34 12.75 -3.27 -3.04
C VAL A 34 12.76 -4.54 -3.87
N ASP A 35 13.77 -5.37 -3.66
CA ASP A 35 13.87 -6.71 -4.21
C ASP A 35 13.55 -7.74 -3.13
N GLY A 36 12.32 -8.24 -3.14
CA GLY A 36 11.85 -9.23 -2.16
C GLY A 36 12.60 -10.56 -2.27
N GLY A 37 13.05 -10.92 -3.46
CA GLY A 37 13.78 -12.17 -3.69
C GLY A 37 15.19 -12.16 -3.10
N HIS A 38 15.89 -11.09 -3.30
CA HIS A 38 17.25 -10.94 -2.77
C HIS A 38 17.29 -10.36 -1.36
N GLY A 39 16.15 -9.90 -0.84
CA GLY A 39 16.11 -9.24 0.48
C GLY A 39 16.97 -7.98 0.50
N ALA A 40 16.88 -7.20 -0.56
CA ALA A 40 17.73 -6.06 -0.82
C ALA A 40 16.94 -4.80 -1.13
N LEU A 41 17.55 -3.66 -0.85
CA LEU A 41 17.20 -2.36 -1.41
C LEU A 41 18.08 -2.14 -2.64
N LEU A 42 17.47 -1.82 -3.76
CA LEU A 42 18.17 -1.43 -4.97
C LEU A 42 18.23 0.10 -5.02
N GLU A 43 19.39 0.63 -5.27
CA GLU A 43 19.65 2.04 -5.44
C GLU A 43 20.10 2.32 -6.87
N LEU A 44 19.42 3.23 -7.56
CA LEU A 44 19.76 3.66 -8.92
C LEU A 44 20.05 5.14 -8.94
N ASP A 45 21.19 5.54 -9.50
CA ASP A 45 21.43 6.93 -9.92
C ASP A 45 20.91 7.15 -11.35
N PRO A 46 19.83 7.92 -11.54
CA PRO A 46 19.27 8.15 -12.87
C PRO A 46 20.14 9.03 -13.76
N ASN A 47 21.17 9.69 -13.23
CA ASN A 47 22.05 10.57 -13.99
C ASN A 47 23.23 9.79 -14.61
N THR A 48 23.78 8.84 -13.87
CA THR A 48 24.91 8.00 -14.32
C THR A 48 24.45 6.66 -14.87
N HIS A 49 23.24 6.21 -14.51
CA HIS A 49 22.69 4.90 -14.75
C HIS A 49 23.47 3.79 -14.00
N GLU A 50 24.18 4.16 -12.97
CA GLU A 50 24.80 3.22 -12.04
C GLU A 50 23.77 2.77 -10.99
N TRP A 51 23.91 1.55 -10.55
CA TRP A 51 23.02 0.96 -9.56
C TRP A 51 23.82 0.13 -8.55
N GLU A 52 23.23 -0.03 -7.36
CA GLU A 52 23.80 -0.81 -6.29
C GLU A 52 22.72 -1.66 -5.61
N GLU A 53 23.10 -2.87 -5.19
CA GLU A 53 22.27 -3.75 -4.35
C GLU A 53 22.74 -3.65 -2.90
N ILE A 54 21.91 -3.05 -2.05
CA ILE A 54 22.15 -2.85 -0.63
C ILE A 54 21.46 -3.96 0.16
N VAL A 55 22.21 -4.83 0.81
CA VAL A 55 21.67 -5.93 1.61
C VAL A 55 20.98 -5.38 2.85
N ILE A 56 19.69 -5.66 3.01
CA ILE A 56 18.92 -5.19 4.14
C ILE A 56 19.31 -5.96 5.40
N ALA A 57 19.67 -5.23 6.44
CA ALA A 57 20.02 -5.79 7.74
C ALA A 57 18.82 -6.44 8.45
N VAL A 58 19.09 -7.46 9.26
CA VAL A 58 18.09 -8.13 10.12
C VAL A 58 18.65 -8.32 11.53
N LYS A 59 17.79 -8.30 12.55
CA LYS A 59 18.21 -8.46 13.95
C LYS A 59 18.63 -9.90 14.29
N ASN A 60 17.99 -10.88 13.65
CA ASN A 60 18.24 -12.29 13.91
C ASN A 60 19.20 -12.87 12.88
N ASN A 61 19.78 -14.04 13.22
CA ASN A 61 20.64 -14.75 12.27
C ASN A 61 19.92 -14.94 10.91
N PRO A 62 20.48 -14.43 9.80
CA PRO A 62 19.90 -14.57 8.48
C PRO A 62 19.74 -16.03 8.02
N ASP A 63 20.49 -16.96 8.58
CA ASP A 63 20.39 -18.39 8.29
C ASP A 63 19.24 -19.08 9.06
N ASN A 64 18.56 -18.37 9.96
CA ASN A 64 17.44 -18.93 10.71
C ASN A 64 16.18 -18.99 9.82
N PRO A 65 15.62 -20.18 9.55
CA PRO A 65 14.43 -20.34 8.75
C PRO A 65 13.20 -19.56 9.23
N ALA A 66 13.11 -19.27 10.53
CA ALA A 66 12.04 -18.47 11.10
C ALA A 66 12.07 -16.99 10.64
N VAL A 67 13.22 -16.50 10.21
CA VAL A 67 13.39 -15.11 9.73
C VAL A 67 13.10 -15.00 8.23
N THR A 68 13.24 -16.12 7.48
CA THR A 68 13.06 -16.11 6.06
C THR A 68 11.75 -16.79 5.67
N ARG A 69 11.02 -16.18 4.77
CA ARG A 69 9.80 -16.77 4.21
C ARG A 69 10.11 -17.92 3.25
N PHE A 70 11.30 -17.89 2.63
CA PHE A 70 11.63 -18.73 1.50
C PHE A 70 12.98 -19.46 1.60
N ALA A 71 13.71 -19.27 2.67
CA ALA A 71 15.14 -19.63 2.75
C ALA A 71 15.50 -21.09 2.55
N GLN A 72 14.59 -22.03 2.75
CA GLN A 72 14.90 -23.47 2.59
C GLN A 72 14.00 -24.19 1.61
N GLU A 73 12.88 -23.57 1.25
CA GLU A 73 11.88 -24.19 0.38
C GLU A 73 11.91 -23.61 -1.03
N PHE A 74 12.54 -22.45 -1.20
CA PHE A 74 12.58 -21.74 -2.47
C PHE A 74 13.94 -21.00 -2.64
N PRO A 75 14.36 -20.89 -3.88
CA PRO A 75 13.72 -21.36 -5.08
C PRO A 75 14.04 -22.81 -5.36
N VAL A 76 13.03 -23.53 -5.78
CA VAL A 76 13.23 -24.82 -6.39
C VAL A 76 13.92 -24.59 -7.74
N PRO A 77 14.99 -25.30 -8.07
CA PRO A 77 15.58 -25.28 -9.39
C PRO A 77 14.53 -25.48 -10.47
N SER A 78 14.62 -24.74 -11.56
CA SER A 78 13.67 -24.83 -12.65
C SER A 78 14.36 -25.04 -13.99
N ALA A 79 13.63 -25.57 -14.95
CA ALA A 79 14.14 -25.70 -16.32
C ALA A 79 14.49 -24.33 -16.95
N TYR A 80 13.90 -23.24 -16.44
CA TYR A 80 14.13 -21.88 -16.93
C TYR A 80 15.35 -21.21 -16.27
N TYR A 81 15.44 -21.27 -14.94
CA TYR A 81 16.51 -20.60 -14.18
C TYR A 81 17.69 -21.53 -13.82
N GLY A 82 17.57 -22.84 -14.08
CA GLY A 82 18.58 -23.84 -13.72
C GLY A 82 18.61 -24.10 -12.21
N ASP A 83 19.79 -24.30 -11.67
CA ASP A 83 20.03 -24.65 -10.27
C ASP A 83 20.26 -23.44 -9.35
N GLU A 84 20.10 -22.23 -9.87
CA GLU A 84 20.32 -20.99 -9.10
C GLU A 84 19.18 -20.69 -8.15
N ALA A 85 19.55 -20.28 -6.94
CA ALA A 85 18.61 -19.79 -5.96
C ALA A 85 18.20 -18.35 -6.28
N LEU A 86 16.89 -18.13 -6.55
CA LEU A 86 16.33 -16.80 -6.83
C LEU A 86 16.07 -15.99 -5.55
N TRP A 87 15.82 -16.68 -4.44
CA TRP A 87 15.45 -16.08 -3.15
C TRP A 87 16.53 -16.41 -2.13
N LYS A 88 17.42 -15.46 -1.86
CA LYS A 88 18.66 -15.74 -1.13
C LYS A 88 18.72 -15.18 0.27
N ARG A 89 17.83 -14.24 0.61
CA ARG A 89 17.99 -13.46 1.84
C ARG A 89 16.68 -13.25 2.59
N PRO A 90 16.74 -13.06 3.91
CA PRO A 90 15.57 -13.16 4.79
C PRO A 90 14.70 -11.91 4.87
N ALA A 91 15.16 -10.73 4.49
CA ALA A 91 14.49 -9.48 4.83
C ALA A 91 13.10 -9.30 4.20
N ASP A 92 12.81 -9.94 3.06
CA ASP A 92 11.49 -9.92 2.38
C ASP A 92 10.89 -8.48 2.33
N PRO A 93 11.63 -7.50 1.77
CA PRO A 93 11.25 -6.09 1.81
C PRO A 93 10.04 -5.82 0.93
N HIS A 94 9.26 -4.80 1.34
CA HIS A 94 8.06 -4.39 0.63
C HIS A 94 7.78 -2.91 0.86
N ASN A 95 7.19 -2.25 -0.13
CA ASN A 95 6.64 -0.91 -0.11
C ASN A 95 7.59 0.15 0.49
N PRO A 96 8.57 0.64 -0.28
CA PRO A 96 9.46 1.70 0.17
C PRO A 96 8.75 3.06 0.18
N MET A 97 9.07 3.92 1.16
CA MET A 97 8.56 5.29 1.25
C MET A 97 9.64 6.21 1.78
N PHE A 98 9.78 7.41 1.19
CA PHE A 98 10.61 8.46 1.78
C PHE A 98 9.92 9.12 2.97
N ASP A 99 10.70 9.46 3.98
CA ASP A 99 10.29 10.45 4.95
C ASP A 99 10.87 11.84 4.59
N GLU A 100 10.47 12.86 5.35
CA GLU A 100 10.92 14.24 5.16
C GLU A 100 12.41 14.48 5.46
N LEU A 101 13.10 13.50 6.05
CA LEU A 101 14.54 13.53 6.31
C LEU A 101 15.34 12.86 5.20
N GLY A 102 14.67 12.31 4.18
CA GLY A 102 15.31 11.61 3.07
C GLY A 102 15.67 10.16 3.37
N ARG A 103 15.12 9.56 4.43
CA ARG A 103 15.30 8.13 4.73
C ARG A 103 14.26 7.31 3.96
N VAL A 104 14.66 6.12 3.53
CA VAL A 104 13.79 5.18 2.81
C VAL A 104 13.24 4.13 3.78
N TRP A 105 11.99 4.28 4.17
CA TRP A 105 11.29 3.35 5.06
C TRP A 105 10.69 2.19 4.29
N MET A 106 10.66 1.01 4.90
CA MET A 106 10.18 -0.23 4.29
C MET A 106 9.48 -1.11 5.34
N THR A 107 8.58 -1.96 4.88
CA THR A 107 8.17 -3.12 5.68
C THR A 107 9.10 -4.29 5.38
N THR A 108 9.73 -4.84 6.41
CA THR A 108 10.73 -5.90 6.26
C THR A 108 10.64 -6.93 7.36
N LYS A 109 11.18 -8.10 7.12
CA LYS A 109 11.44 -9.07 8.19
C LYS A 109 12.70 -8.69 8.95
N VAL A 110 12.51 -7.95 10.02
CA VAL A 110 13.59 -7.60 10.97
C VAL A 110 13.98 -8.80 11.84
N ARG A 111 13.00 -9.68 12.12
CA ARG A 111 13.14 -10.88 12.94
C ARG A 111 12.15 -11.97 12.51
N GLY A 112 12.15 -13.10 13.22
CA GLY A 112 11.11 -14.12 13.10
C GLY A 112 9.73 -13.64 13.58
N ASN A 113 8.72 -14.51 13.44
CA ASN A 113 7.32 -14.15 13.73
C ASN A 113 7.02 -13.99 15.23
N ASP A 114 7.88 -14.48 16.11
CA ASP A 114 7.66 -14.43 17.55
C ASP A 114 7.73 -13.00 18.07
N LEU A 115 6.72 -12.63 18.86
CA LEU A 115 6.64 -11.31 19.45
C LEU A 115 7.70 -11.12 20.57
N PRO A 116 8.34 -9.94 20.67
CA PRO A 116 9.17 -9.60 21.79
C PRO A 116 8.37 -9.57 23.10
N GLU A 117 9.04 -9.71 24.25
CA GLU A 117 8.39 -9.82 25.55
C GLU A 117 7.40 -8.69 25.84
N TRP A 118 7.75 -7.47 25.49
CA TRP A 118 6.90 -6.30 25.70
C TRP A 118 5.68 -6.24 24.79
N CYS A 119 5.59 -7.10 23.78
CA CYS A 119 4.42 -7.31 22.93
C CYS A 119 3.55 -8.49 23.35
N GLN A 120 3.98 -9.28 24.35
CA GLN A 120 3.25 -10.50 24.75
C GLN A 120 2.17 -10.21 25.78
N PRO A 121 1.08 -11.01 25.80
CA PRO A 121 0.06 -10.93 26.84
C PRO A 121 0.68 -11.02 28.25
N GLY A 122 0.29 -10.08 29.10
CA GLY A 122 0.84 -9.96 30.47
C GLY A 122 1.94 -8.91 30.63
N SER A 123 2.40 -8.29 29.53
CA SER A 123 3.29 -7.13 29.59
C SER A 123 2.55 -5.89 30.12
N ASP A 124 3.30 -4.85 30.45
CA ASP A 124 2.78 -3.55 30.86
C ASP A 124 2.40 -2.63 29.68
N ASN A 125 2.55 -3.10 28.46
CA ASN A 125 2.19 -2.37 27.25
C ASN A 125 0.67 -2.13 27.18
N LYS A 126 0.24 -0.86 27.20
CA LYS A 126 -1.18 -0.49 27.20
C LYS A 126 -1.96 -1.04 25.99
N PHE A 127 -1.32 -1.10 24.81
CA PHE A 127 -1.94 -1.64 23.62
C PHE A 127 -2.16 -3.15 23.71
N VAL A 128 -1.21 -3.89 24.28
CA VAL A 128 -1.37 -5.33 24.56
C VAL A 128 -2.51 -5.57 25.54
N GLN A 129 -2.58 -4.77 26.60
CA GLN A 129 -3.65 -4.88 27.62
C GLN A 129 -5.03 -4.55 27.02
N TYR A 130 -5.06 -3.61 26.07
CA TYR A 130 -6.29 -3.24 25.40
C TYR A 130 -6.70 -4.26 24.33
N TYR A 131 -5.80 -4.61 23.42
CA TYR A 131 -6.05 -5.55 22.33
C TYR A 131 -4.78 -6.28 21.91
N PRO A 132 -4.52 -7.50 22.42
CA PRO A 132 -3.30 -8.24 22.13
C PRO A 132 -3.28 -8.71 20.65
N THR A 133 -2.13 -8.57 20.01
CA THR A 133 -1.87 -9.07 18.66
C THR A 133 -1.41 -10.52 18.71
N ARG A 134 -1.42 -11.20 17.55
CA ARG A 134 -1.06 -12.64 17.48
C ARG A 134 0.34 -12.91 16.93
N GLY A 135 1.03 -11.87 16.48
CA GLY A 135 2.35 -11.99 15.87
C GLY A 135 2.54 -10.98 14.75
N SER A 136 3.74 -10.93 14.24
CA SER A 136 4.08 -10.04 13.13
C SER A 136 5.01 -10.75 12.13
N SER A 137 4.55 -10.91 10.90
CA SER A 137 5.31 -11.58 9.83
C SER A 137 6.35 -10.66 9.17
N ARG A 138 6.10 -9.37 9.16
CA ARG A 138 7.02 -8.29 8.83
C ARG A 138 6.93 -7.24 9.89
N GLN A 139 8.01 -6.48 10.07
CA GLN A 139 8.16 -5.34 10.95
C GLN A 139 8.48 -4.11 10.11
N ALA A 140 9.19 -3.12 10.65
CA ALA A 140 9.59 -1.92 9.94
C ALA A 140 11.11 -1.74 9.96
N SER A 141 11.65 -1.19 8.88
CA SER A 141 13.02 -0.70 8.83
C SER A 141 13.12 0.55 7.96
N TYR A 142 14.21 1.26 8.08
CA TYR A 142 14.56 2.31 7.13
C TYR A 142 16.05 2.24 6.78
N TYR A 143 16.40 2.73 5.62
CA TYR A 143 17.75 3.02 5.19
C TYR A 143 17.94 4.54 5.19
N ASP A 144 19.04 4.99 5.79
CA ASP A 144 19.44 6.39 5.76
C ASP A 144 20.59 6.57 4.76
N PRO A 145 20.34 7.15 3.58
CA PRO A 145 21.36 7.33 2.57
C PRO A 145 22.48 8.28 2.97
N ALA A 146 22.27 9.12 3.98
CA ALA A 146 23.28 10.10 4.42
C ALA A 146 24.45 9.44 5.18
N ASN A 147 24.19 8.34 5.86
CA ASN A 147 25.20 7.61 6.64
C ASN A 147 25.32 6.13 6.23
N GLU A 148 24.51 5.69 5.24
CA GLU A 148 24.48 4.31 4.74
C GLU A 148 24.12 3.27 5.84
N GLU A 149 23.27 3.65 6.78
CA GLU A 149 22.88 2.81 7.91
C GLU A 149 21.40 2.41 7.88
N PHE A 150 21.10 1.25 8.46
CA PHE A 150 19.72 0.78 8.65
C PHE A 150 19.25 1.03 10.09
N GLY A 151 18.04 1.59 10.21
CA GLY A 151 17.26 1.52 11.44
C GLY A 151 16.30 0.33 11.38
N LEU A 152 16.35 -0.53 12.41
CA LEU A 152 15.53 -1.73 12.52
C LEU A 152 14.56 -1.59 13.69
N ILE A 153 13.26 -1.65 13.40
CA ILE A 153 12.21 -1.43 14.40
C ILE A 153 11.35 -2.68 14.52
N ASP A 154 11.35 -3.26 15.70
CA ASP A 154 10.45 -4.33 16.05
C ASP A 154 9.02 -3.80 16.18
N THR A 155 8.04 -4.49 15.63
CA THR A 155 6.62 -4.13 15.76
C THR A 155 5.84 -5.26 16.43
N CYS A 156 4.88 -4.87 17.28
CA CYS A 156 3.94 -5.83 17.89
C CYS A 156 2.86 -6.30 16.91
N PHE A 157 2.74 -5.65 15.76
CA PHE A 157 1.74 -5.93 14.72
C PHE A 157 2.44 -6.30 13.42
N GLY A 158 1.75 -7.04 12.57
CA GLY A 158 2.22 -7.34 11.21
C GLY A 158 2.14 -6.12 10.31
N THR A 159 3.06 -6.02 9.36
CA THR A 159 3.12 -4.92 8.39
C THR A 159 3.09 -5.43 6.96
N HIS A 160 2.55 -4.62 6.03
CA HIS A 160 2.53 -4.94 4.60
C HIS A 160 2.79 -3.69 3.75
N HIS A 161 1.85 -2.74 3.68
CA HIS A 161 2.10 -1.42 3.12
C HIS A 161 2.24 -0.40 4.24
N LEU A 162 2.87 0.72 3.92
CA LEU A 162 3.06 1.82 4.85
C LEU A 162 2.82 3.17 4.16
N GLN A 163 2.43 4.19 4.94
CA GLN A 163 2.28 5.55 4.43
C GLN A 163 2.39 6.56 5.56
N PHE A 164 3.09 7.67 5.27
CA PHE A 164 3.25 8.77 6.21
C PHE A 164 2.02 9.69 6.27
N GLY A 165 1.67 10.11 7.48
CA GLY A 165 0.68 11.15 7.73
C GLY A 165 1.21 12.55 7.42
N TRP A 166 0.29 13.49 7.19
CA TRP A 166 0.59 14.88 6.85
C TRP A 166 0.84 15.77 8.08
N GLY A 167 0.52 15.28 9.29
CA GLY A 167 0.60 16.06 10.51
C GLY A 167 2.01 16.19 11.10
N GLU A 168 2.12 17.06 12.10
CA GLU A 168 3.39 17.34 12.80
C GLU A 168 3.97 16.15 13.56
N ASN A 169 3.12 15.22 14.00
CA ASN A 169 3.54 14.02 14.72
C ASN A 169 4.26 12.98 13.84
N ARG A 170 4.24 13.17 12.51
CA ARG A 170 4.92 12.27 11.56
C ARG A 170 4.56 10.81 11.80
N MET A 171 3.25 10.57 11.85
CA MET A 171 2.73 9.22 12.03
C MET A 171 2.96 8.41 10.76
N LEU A 172 3.51 7.21 10.92
CA LEU A 172 3.64 6.22 9.87
C LEU A 172 2.63 5.11 10.12
N TYR A 173 1.69 4.93 9.20
CA TYR A 173 0.62 3.92 9.30
C TYR A 173 0.99 2.67 8.53
N PHE A 174 0.53 1.52 9.04
CA PHE A 174 0.80 0.21 8.44
C PHE A 174 -0.49 -0.60 8.22
N SER A 175 -0.63 -1.16 7.04
CA SER A 175 -1.54 -2.28 6.81
C SER A 175 -0.87 -3.61 7.16
N GLY A 176 -1.61 -4.72 7.07
CA GLY A 176 -1.07 -6.08 7.26
C GLY A 176 -1.16 -6.62 8.68
N GLY A 177 -1.65 -5.84 9.62
CA GLY A 177 -1.84 -6.27 11.01
C GLY A 177 -3.05 -7.18 11.27
N GLY A 178 -3.74 -7.61 10.22
CA GLY A 178 -4.97 -8.40 10.34
C GLY A 178 -6.14 -7.58 10.86
N ASP A 179 -6.49 -7.76 12.15
CA ASP A 179 -7.60 -7.08 12.81
C ASP A 179 -7.23 -5.70 13.39
N VAL A 180 -6.00 -5.26 13.17
CA VAL A 180 -5.49 -3.98 13.69
C VAL A 180 -4.79 -3.18 12.60
N ILE A 181 -4.81 -1.86 12.75
CA ILE A 181 -3.95 -0.94 12.02
C ILE A 181 -2.86 -0.48 12.98
N GLY A 182 -1.62 -0.74 12.59
CA GLY A 182 -0.45 -0.31 13.36
C GLY A 182 0.04 1.06 12.94
N PHE A 183 0.73 1.74 13.84
CA PHE A 183 1.39 3.01 13.57
C PHE A 183 2.70 3.17 14.35
N ILE A 184 3.59 3.98 13.79
CA ILE A 184 4.80 4.46 14.45
C ILE A 184 4.79 5.99 14.43
N ASN A 185 5.02 6.60 15.59
CA ASN A 185 5.35 8.02 15.68
C ASN A 185 6.86 8.18 15.45
N THR A 186 7.22 8.54 14.23
CA THR A 186 8.64 8.60 13.83
C THR A 186 9.39 9.71 14.54
N ARG A 187 8.72 10.81 14.93
CA ARG A 187 9.33 11.85 15.78
C ARG A 187 9.67 11.35 17.18
N THR A 188 8.81 10.50 17.76
CA THR A 188 9.12 9.86 19.06
C THR A 188 10.26 8.86 18.89
N TRP A 189 10.26 8.08 17.81
CA TRP A 189 11.35 7.18 17.48
C TRP A 189 12.70 7.91 17.36
N ASP A 190 12.76 8.98 16.59
CA ASP A 190 13.98 9.76 16.37
C ASP A 190 14.54 10.33 17.68
N ARG A 191 13.67 10.71 18.60
CA ARG A 191 14.07 11.28 19.89
C ARG A 191 14.51 10.24 20.93
N THR A 192 13.88 9.07 20.94
CA THR A 192 14.02 8.11 22.05
C THR A 192 14.69 6.81 21.65
N GLN A 193 14.61 6.40 20.38
CA GLN A 193 15.01 5.09 19.89
C GLN A 193 14.33 3.94 20.67
N ASP A 194 13.17 4.20 21.27
CA ASP A 194 12.39 3.26 22.06
C ASP A 194 11.24 2.72 21.21
N GLU A 195 11.29 1.44 20.89
CA GLU A 195 10.31 0.76 20.05
C GLU A 195 8.92 0.74 20.70
N GLN A 196 8.85 0.55 22.02
CA GLN A 196 7.58 0.49 22.74
C GLN A 196 6.89 1.85 22.83
N LEU A 197 7.67 2.92 23.07
CA LEU A 197 7.13 4.28 23.18
C LEU A 197 6.70 4.87 21.84
N SER A 198 7.33 4.45 20.77
CA SER A 198 7.10 5.05 19.44
C SER A 198 5.98 4.41 18.64
N GLN A 199 5.42 3.29 19.07
CA GLN A 199 4.41 2.57 18.29
C GLN A 199 3.12 2.29 19.06
N GLY A 200 2.08 2.01 18.30
CA GLY A 200 0.79 1.57 18.80
C GLY A 200 -0.04 0.93 17.69
N TRP A 201 -1.21 0.48 18.07
CA TRP A 201 -2.18 -0.07 17.11
C TRP A 201 -3.61 0.11 17.61
N CYS A 202 -4.52 0.17 16.65
CA CYS A 202 -5.95 0.28 16.87
C CYS A 202 -6.67 -0.98 16.39
N PRO A 203 -7.51 -1.62 17.21
CA PRO A 203 -8.46 -2.60 16.69
C PRO A 203 -9.52 -1.92 15.84
N MET A 204 -9.98 -2.58 14.78
CA MET A 204 -11.01 -2.04 13.90
C MET A 204 -12.40 -2.23 14.51
N VAL A 205 -12.88 -1.25 15.26
CA VAL A 205 -14.19 -1.26 15.93
C VAL A 205 -15.01 -0.08 15.43
N VAL A 206 -16.25 -0.36 15.00
CA VAL A 206 -17.21 0.66 14.54
C VAL A 206 -18.18 1.01 15.68
N ASP A 207 -18.52 2.28 15.77
CA ASP A 207 -19.51 2.81 16.73
C ASP A 207 -20.92 2.39 16.30
N THR A 208 -21.34 1.21 16.73
CA THR A 208 -22.66 0.66 16.41
C THR A 208 -23.77 1.20 17.30
N ASN A 209 -23.44 1.53 18.56
CA ASN A 209 -24.43 2.08 19.49
C ASN A 209 -24.72 3.57 19.25
N GLY A 210 -23.81 4.28 18.56
CA GLY A 210 -24.00 5.67 18.12
C GLY A 210 -23.70 6.71 19.19
N ASP A 211 -22.91 6.37 20.20
CA ASP A 211 -22.58 7.29 21.30
C ASP A 211 -21.32 8.14 21.06
N GLY A 212 -20.60 7.86 19.96
CA GLY A 212 -19.41 8.61 19.53
C GLY A 212 -18.11 8.17 20.19
N VAL A 213 -18.12 7.08 20.97
CA VAL A 213 -16.92 6.51 21.62
C VAL A 213 -16.93 5.00 21.49
N ILE A 214 -15.73 4.40 21.44
CA ILE A 214 -15.60 2.95 21.39
C ILE A 214 -15.41 2.39 22.81
N SER A 215 -16.33 1.52 23.21
CA SER A 215 -16.39 0.98 24.56
C SER A 215 -16.39 -0.56 24.59
N LYS A 216 -15.69 -1.13 25.60
CA LYS A 216 -15.78 -2.57 25.89
C LYS A 216 -16.94 -2.85 26.89
N PRO A 217 -17.59 -4.02 26.76
CA PRO A 217 -17.37 -5.04 25.75
C PRO A 217 -17.99 -4.63 24.41
N TRP A 218 -17.46 -5.17 23.31
CA TRP A 218 -18.07 -5.02 21.98
C TRP A 218 -18.45 -6.36 21.37
N ASN A 219 -19.32 -6.34 20.37
CA ASN A 219 -19.64 -7.50 19.56
C ASN A 219 -18.40 -8.03 18.85
N GLN A 220 -18.23 -9.34 18.87
CA GLN A 220 -17.13 -10.03 18.19
C GLN A 220 -17.64 -10.79 16.98
N PRO A 221 -16.94 -10.81 15.86
CA PRO A 221 -17.22 -11.76 14.79
C PRO A 221 -17.06 -13.19 15.28
N VAL A 222 -18.00 -14.07 14.95
CA VAL A 222 -17.97 -15.46 15.34
C VAL A 222 -17.66 -16.39 14.16
N GLY A 223 -17.01 -17.50 14.45
CA GLY A 223 -16.66 -18.53 13.49
C GLY A 223 -15.28 -18.34 12.86
N PRO A 224 -14.84 -19.27 12.00
CA PRO A 224 -13.62 -19.12 11.27
C PRO A 224 -13.73 -17.86 10.41
N LEU A 225 -12.69 -17.02 10.46
CA LEU A 225 -12.57 -15.81 9.66
C LEU A 225 -12.47 -16.10 8.14
N ARG A 226 -12.57 -17.35 7.74
CA ARG A 226 -12.58 -17.83 6.35
C ARG A 226 -13.65 -18.91 6.18
N ASP A 227 -14.64 -18.65 5.39
CA ASP A 227 -15.20 -19.71 4.58
C ASP A 227 -14.17 -20.01 3.48
N GLN A 228 -13.61 -21.22 3.49
CA GLN A 228 -12.58 -21.63 2.53
C GLN A 228 -13.06 -21.56 1.08
N ASN A 229 -14.35 -21.45 0.85
CA ASN A 229 -14.96 -21.37 -0.47
C ASN A 229 -15.29 -19.95 -0.95
N GLU A 230 -15.28 -18.94 -0.07
CA GLU A 230 -15.67 -17.56 -0.42
C GLU A 230 -14.52 -16.55 -0.46
N GLY A 231 -13.29 -16.98 -0.21
CA GLY A 231 -12.10 -16.13 -0.42
C GLY A 231 -12.00 -14.87 0.45
N GLY A 232 -12.88 -14.69 1.40
CA GLY A 232 -12.97 -13.50 2.24
C GLY A 232 -12.54 -13.76 3.69
N GLY A 233 -11.78 -12.85 4.24
CA GLY A 233 -11.29 -12.89 5.62
C GLY A 233 -12.19 -12.11 6.55
N GLY A 234 -13.41 -12.53 6.83
CA GLY A 234 -14.28 -11.87 7.80
C GLY A 234 -15.12 -12.88 8.59
N GLY A 235 -15.09 -12.79 9.92
CA GLY A 235 -16.02 -13.54 10.75
C GLY A 235 -17.43 -13.03 10.50
N ARG A 236 -18.41 -13.95 10.54
CA ARG A 236 -19.82 -13.59 10.47
C ARG A 236 -20.26 -12.96 11.79
N LEU A 237 -20.94 -11.82 11.69
CA LEU A 237 -21.64 -11.25 12.83
C LEU A 237 -22.99 -11.95 12.98
N VAL A 238 -23.21 -12.59 14.13
CA VAL A 238 -24.48 -13.22 14.50
C VAL A 238 -24.91 -12.70 15.86
N ASP A 239 -26.22 -12.53 16.06
CA ASP A 239 -26.82 -12.10 17.32
C ASP A 239 -26.19 -10.81 17.86
N VAL A 240 -26.07 -9.80 16.98
CA VAL A 240 -25.42 -8.51 17.31
C VAL A 240 -26.29 -7.75 18.31
N ASP A 241 -25.68 -7.40 19.43
CA ASP A 241 -26.27 -6.48 20.40
C ASP A 241 -26.03 -5.03 19.96
N LEU A 242 -27.04 -4.36 19.47
CA LEU A 242 -26.95 -2.98 18.98
C LEU A 242 -26.79 -1.92 20.10
N THR A 243 -26.73 -2.32 21.36
CA THR A 243 -26.33 -1.44 22.45
C THR A 243 -24.84 -1.41 22.71
N LEU A 244 -24.08 -2.24 21.98
CA LEU A 244 -22.64 -2.35 22.04
C LEU A 244 -22.03 -1.92 20.70
N ASP A 245 -20.76 -1.52 20.73
CA ASP A 245 -19.95 -1.35 19.54
C ASP A 245 -19.64 -2.69 18.86
N THR A 246 -19.10 -2.66 17.67
CA THR A 246 -18.87 -3.89 16.91
C THR A 246 -17.47 -3.92 16.32
N ARG A 247 -16.72 -4.96 16.65
CA ARG A 247 -15.44 -5.23 15.99
C ARG A 247 -15.68 -5.75 14.58
N MET A 248 -15.06 -5.10 13.62
CA MET A 248 -15.07 -5.51 12.22
C MET A 248 -13.75 -6.18 11.85
N SER A 249 -13.75 -6.89 10.74
CA SER A 249 -12.56 -7.51 10.16
C SER A 249 -12.57 -7.25 8.65
N PRO A 250 -12.42 -5.98 8.22
CA PRO A 250 -12.53 -5.64 6.81
C PRO A 250 -11.33 -6.10 5.97
N GLY A 251 -10.33 -6.72 6.61
CA GLY A 251 -9.02 -6.94 6.01
C GLY A 251 -8.21 -5.64 5.95
N SER A 252 -6.92 -5.75 5.67
CA SER A 252 -6.03 -4.59 5.59
C SER A 252 -4.96 -4.85 4.54
N TYR A 253 -5.13 -4.26 3.35
CA TYR A 253 -4.20 -4.44 2.23
C TYR A 253 -3.48 -3.13 1.87
N GLY A 254 -4.08 -2.24 1.08
CA GLY A 254 -3.56 -0.90 0.83
C GLY A 254 -3.83 0.04 2.02
N ILE A 255 -2.99 1.05 2.20
CA ILE A 255 -3.17 2.09 3.22
C ILE A 255 -2.68 3.44 2.69
N ILE A 256 -3.36 4.50 3.07
CA ILE A 256 -3.02 5.89 2.80
C ILE A 256 -3.38 6.76 4.01
N ALA A 257 -2.58 7.76 4.32
CA ALA A 257 -2.92 8.75 5.32
C ALA A 257 -3.89 9.79 4.75
N ASP A 258 -4.80 10.28 5.59
CA ASP A 258 -5.72 11.33 5.20
C ASP A 258 -4.97 12.64 4.93
N THR A 259 -5.30 13.31 3.81
CA THR A 259 -4.68 14.56 3.38
C THR A 259 -5.25 15.79 4.07
N GLN A 260 -6.37 15.66 4.79
CA GLN A 260 -7.09 16.74 5.44
C GLN A 260 -7.09 16.64 6.96
N GLU A 261 -7.01 15.41 7.49
CA GLU A 261 -7.17 15.14 8.91
C GLU A 261 -5.92 14.44 9.47
N GLU A 262 -5.23 15.07 10.42
CA GLU A 262 -4.13 14.44 11.16
C GLU A 262 -4.67 13.32 12.05
N GLY A 263 -3.91 12.24 12.20
CA GLY A 263 -4.33 11.10 13.02
C GLY A 263 -5.29 10.14 12.32
N VAL A 264 -5.53 10.33 11.03
CA VAL A 264 -6.45 9.52 10.22
C VAL A 264 -5.73 8.79 9.11
N ALA A 265 -6.09 7.52 8.94
CA ALA A 265 -5.64 6.70 7.81
C ALA A 265 -6.84 6.00 7.14
N TRP A 266 -6.71 5.76 5.85
CA TRP A 266 -7.65 4.99 5.05
C TRP A 266 -6.99 3.75 4.48
N GLY A 267 -7.76 2.70 4.29
CA GLY A 267 -7.23 1.49 3.67
C GLY A 267 -8.31 0.67 3.00
N VAL A 268 -7.90 -0.46 2.43
CA VAL A 268 -8.78 -1.38 1.70
C VAL A 268 -8.72 -2.80 2.22
N GLY A 269 -9.88 -3.46 2.24
CA GLY A 269 -10.02 -4.91 2.38
C GLY A 269 -10.35 -5.53 1.03
N THR A 270 -9.62 -6.58 0.66
CA THR A 270 -9.66 -7.18 -0.69
C THR A 270 -10.62 -8.33 -0.84
N GLU A 271 -11.42 -8.63 0.20
CA GLU A 271 -12.48 -9.63 0.15
C GLU A 271 -13.58 -9.25 -0.86
N PHE A 272 -14.48 -10.17 -1.17
CA PHE A 272 -15.59 -9.90 -2.08
C PHE A 272 -16.82 -9.37 -1.31
N PRO A 273 -17.45 -8.27 -1.76
CA PRO A 273 -17.09 -7.43 -2.91
C PRO A 273 -15.90 -6.51 -2.63
N GLY A 274 -15.55 -6.28 -1.38
CA GLY A 274 -14.48 -5.44 -0.89
C GLY A 274 -14.96 -4.17 -0.21
N ARG A 275 -14.08 -3.60 0.59
CA ARG A 275 -14.37 -2.46 1.47
C ARG A 275 -13.23 -1.48 1.49
N ILE A 276 -13.55 -0.23 1.78
CA ILE A 276 -12.58 0.72 2.33
C ILE A 276 -12.92 0.92 3.82
N TYR A 277 -11.91 1.30 4.56
CA TYR A 277 -12.07 1.67 5.97
C TYR A 277 -11.34 2.98 6.25
N ARG A 278 -11.84 3.75 7.21
CA ARG A 278 -11.20 4.92 7.81
C ARG A 278 -10.90 4.57 9.26
N LEU A 279 -9.68 4.85 9.69
CA LEU A 279 -9.28 4.76 11.08
C LEU A 279 -8.88 6.14 11.58
N GLU A 280 -9.47 6.57 12.67
CA GLU A 280 -9.05 7.72 13.47
C GLU A 280 -8.42 7.22 14.76
N ILE A 281 -7.19 7.63 15.06
CA ILE A 281 -6.49 7.19 16.26
C ILE A 281 -6.86 8.00 17.51
N GLY A 282 -7.32 9.25 17.33
CA GLY A 282 -7.65 10.17 18.41
C GLY A 282 -6.44 10.57 19.28
N ASP A 283 -6.73 11.21 20.41
CA ASP A 283 -5.69 11.82 21.26
C ASP A 283 -5.03 10.85 22.24
N ASN A 284 -5.68 9.73 22.55
CA ASN A 284 -5.17 8.73 23.50
C ASN A 284 -5.43 7.30 23.01
N PRO A 285 -4.78 6.85 21.91
CA PRO A 285 -4.93 5.47 21.44
C PRO A 285 -4.37 4.48 22.48
N PRO A 286 -4.93 3.27 22.60
CA PRO A 286 -5.96 2.69 21.74
C PRO A 286 -7.41 3.02 22.12
N GLU A 287 -7.66 3.68 23.23
CA GLU A 287 -9.01 3.92 23.77
C GLU A 287 -9.85 4.88 22.92
N THR A 288 -9.18 5.78 22.19
CA THR A 288 -9.83 6.78 21.33
C THR A 288 -9.95 6.37 19.86
N CYS A 289 -9.49 5.16 19.51
CA CYS A 289 -9.54 4.69 18.13
C CYS A 289 -10.98 4.42 17.69
N ILE A 290 -11.36 5.00 16.53
CA ILE A 290 -12.68 4.77 15.90
C ILE A 290 -12.45 4.32 14.45
N THR A 291 -13.15 3.27 14.04
CA THR A 291 -13.12 2.80 12.65
C THR A 291 -14.47 3.04 11.97
N GLU A 292 -14.44 3.46 10.71
CA GLU A 292 -15.59 3.45 9.81
C GLU A 292 -15.30 2.44 8.68
N VAL A 293 -16.32 1.72 8.23
CA VAL A 293 -16.15 0.71 7.16
C VAL A 293 -17.24 0.90 6.11
N TYR A 294 -16.83 1.01 4.85
CA TYR A 294 -17.70 1.28 3.72
C TYR A 294 -17.50 0.21 2.65
N GLU A 295 -18.49 -0.63 2.47
CA GLU A 295 -18.49 -1.67 1.45
C GLU A 295 -18.88 -1.09 0.08
N ILE A 296 -18.31 -1.66 -0.99
CA ILE A 296 -18.70 -1.33 -2.36
C ILE A 296 -20.20 -1.56 -2.52
N PRO A 297 -20.96 -0.59 -3.10
CA PRO A 297 -22.41 -0.66 -3.15
C PRO A 297 -22.95 -1.92 -3.80
N VAL A 298 -24.00 -2.47 -3.19
CA VAL A 298 -24.75 -3.62 -3.70
C VAL A 298 -26.12 -3.14 -4.17
N VAL A 299 -26.39 -3.24 -5.46
CA VAL A 299 -27.65 -2.84 -6.08
C VAL A 299 -28.36 -4.09 -6.61
N ASP A 300 -29.61 -4.29 -6.25
CA ASP A 300 -30.41 -5.48 -6.61
C ASP A 300 -29.70 -6.81 -6.28
N GLY A 301 -29.02 -6.85 -5.14
CA GLY A 301 -28.27 -8.03 -4.67
C GLY A 301 -26.96 -8.31 -5.41
N LYS A 302 -26.49 -7.37 -6.23
CA LYS A 302 -25.23 -7.48 -6.98
C LYS A 302 -24.30 -6.31 -6.66
N PRO A 303 -23.03 -6.54 -6.36
CA PRO A 303 -22.08 -5.45 -6.22
C PRO A 303 -21.87 -4.76 -7.59
N ILE A 304 -21.80 -3.42 -7.57
CA ILE A 304 -21.57 -2.62 -8.78
C ILE A 304 -20.10 -2.62 -9.22
N GLY A 305 -19.21 -3.07 -8.35
CA GLY A 305 -17.78 -3.27 -8.57
C GLY A 305 -17.22 -4.16 -7.46
N PHE A 306 -15.99 -4.65 -7.60
CA PHE A 306 -15.37 -5.51 -6.60
C PHE A 306 -13.85 -5.62 -6.72
N GLY A 307 -13.24 -6.15 -5.65
CA GLY A 307 -11.83 -6.46 -5.58
C GLY A 307 -10.91 -5.24 -5.44
N PRO A 308 -11.12 -4.37 -4.43
CA PRO A 308 -10.24 -3.22 -4.22
C PRO A 308 -8.82 -3.68 -3.87
N ARG A 309 -7.82 -2.93 -4.37
CA ARG A 309 -6.39 -3.21 -4.16
C ARG A 309 -5.64 -1.99 -3.68
N GLY A 310 -5.10 -1.18 -4.60
CA GLY A 310 -4.43 0.04 -4.24
C GLY A 310 -5.40 1.13 -3.82
N VAL A 311 -4.97 1.98 -2.92
CA VAL A 311 -5.71 3.14 -2.43
C VAL A 311 -4.79 4.34 -2.37
N ASP A 312 -5.31 5.50 -2.78
CA ASP A 312 -4.65 6.79 -2.62
C ASP A 312 -5.71 7.88 -2.35
N MET A 313 -5.29 9.09 -2.06
CA MET A 313 -6.16 10.20 -1.72
C MET A 313 -5.72 11.48 -2.43
N ASP A 314 -6.68 12.25 -2.90
CA ASP A 314 -6.40 13.56 -3.48
C ASP A 314 -6.25 14.65 -2.40
N SER A 315 -5.86 15.85 -2.83
CA SER A 315 -5.65 16.98 -1.94
C SER A 315 -6.94 17.54 -1.32
N LYS A 316 -8.09 16.98 -1.64
CA LYS A 316 -9.42 17.37 -1.14
C LYS A 316 -10.02 16.33 -0.20
N GLY A 317 -9.31 15.26 0.08
CA GLY A 317 -9.77 14.17 0.94
C GLY A 317 -10.67 13.14 0.24
N ILE A 318 -10.70 13.11 -1.08
CA ILE A 318 -11.40 12.05 -1.82
C ILE A 318 -10.50 10.82 -1.91
N VAL A 319 -11.02 9.70 -1.47
CA VAL A 319 -10.33 8.40 -1.55
C VAL A 319 -10.48 7.82 -2.95
N TRP A 320 -9.39 7.38 -3.55
CA TRP A 320 -9.35 6.71 -4.84
C TRP A 320 -8.83 5.28 -4.71
N THR A 321 -9.53 4.32 -5.30
CA THR A 321 -9.12 2.92 -5.23
C THR A 321 -9.29 2.18 -6.56
N ALA A 322 -8.42 1.21 -6.79
CA ALA A 322 -8.50 0.29 -7.90
C ALA A 322 -9.45 -0.86 -7.56
N LEU A 323 -10.53 -1.03 -8.31
CA LEU A 323 -11.39 -2.21 -8.24
C LEU A 323 -10.92 -3.23 -9.27
N SER A 324 -9.82 -3.91 -8.94
CA SER A 324 -9.10 -4.78 -9.88
C SER A 324 -9.92 -5.93 -10.41
N GLY A 325 -10.89 -6.43 -9.64
CA GLY A 325 -11.74 -7.56 -10.04
C GLY A 325 -12.82 -7.19 -11.06
N SER A 326 -13.17 -5.89 -11.18
CA SER A 326 -14.29 -5.42 -12.01
C SER A 326 -13.92 -4.35 -13.02
N SER A 327 -12.64 -4.12 -13.26
CA SER A 327 -12.15 -3.14 -14.26
C SER A 327 -12.65 -1.71 -14.01
N HIS A 328 -12.69 -1.27 -12.74
CA HIS A 328 -13.08 0.08 -12.39
C HIS A 328 -11.99 0.79 -11.59
N MET A 329 -11.85 2.07 -11.83
CA MET A 329 -11.35 3.01 -10.85
C MET A 329 -12.55 3.50 -10.04
N ALA A 330 -12.42 3.71 -8.75
CA ALA A 330 -13.49 4.22 -7.91
C ALA A 330 -13.01 5.37 -7.03
N SER A 331 -13.89 6.33 -6.80
CA SER A 331 -13.71 7.34 -5.77
C SER A 331 -14.76 7.20 -4.67
N PHE A 332 -14.36 7.63 -3.46
CA PHE A 332 -15.27 7.71 -2.31
C PHE A 332 -15.13 9.06 -1.62
N ASP A 333 -16.25 9.75 -1.51
CA ASP A 333 -16.38 11.06 -0.88
C ASP A 333 -17.19 10.91 0.42
N ARG A 334 -16.46 10.87 1.55
CA ARG A 334 -17.06 10.73 2.87
C ARG A 334 -18.00 11.88 3.23
N THR A 335 -17.81 13.07 2.66
CA THR A 335 -18.66 14.23 2.96
C THR A 335 -20.10 14.08 2.50
N LYS A 336 -20.35 13.13 1.58
CA LYS A 336 -21.70 12.79 1.12
C LYS A 336 -22.44 11.85 2.06
N CYS A 337 -21.74 11.18 2.99
CA CYS A 337 -22.35 10.25 3.93
C CYS A 337 -23.29 10.96 4.89
N LYS A 338 -24.50 10.46 5.01
CA LYS A 338 -25.53 10.99 5.93
C LYS A 338 -25.48 10.35 7.31
N VAL A 339 -24.90 9.17 7.37
CA VAL A 339 -24.78 8.37 8.59
C VAL A 339 -23.33 7.92 8.72
N LEU A 340 -22.73 8.13 9.87
CA LEU A 340 -21.33 7.77 10.15
C LEU A 340 -21.21 6.79 11.34
N ASN A 341 -22.27 6.68 12.18
CA ASN A 341 -22.30 5.79 13.34
C ASN A 341 -23.71 5.24 13.57
N GLY A 342 -23.88 4.45 14.61
CA GLY A 342 -25.15 3.83 14.99
C GLY A 342 -25.42 2.51 14.25
N PRO A 343 -26.59 1.89 14.49
CA PRO A 343 -26.88 0.51 14.09
C PRO A 343 -26.71 0.19 12.59
N SER A 344 -26.90 1.18 11.72
CA SER A 344 -26.83 0.97 10.26
C SER A 344 -25.41 0.74 9.75
N VAL A 345 -24.38 1.18 10.49
CA VAL A 345 -22.97 1.04 10.04
C VAL A 345 -22.50 -0.42 10.00
N ILE A 346 -23.20 -1.30 10.72
CA ILE A 346 -22.86 -2.73 10.75
C ILE A 346 -22.96 -3.41 9.38
N SER A 347 -23.83 -2.88 8.50
CA SER A 347 -23.97 -3.38 7.13
C SER A 347 -22.82 -2.96 6.22
N SER A 348 -22.07 -1.94 6.61
CA SER A 348 -21.09 -1.23 5.77
C SER A 348 -21.68 -0.66 4.46
N GLN A 349 -23.01 -0.72 4.27
CA GLN A 349 -23.75 -0.20 3.09
C GLN A 349 -24.43 1.15 3.37
N HIS A 350 -24.13 1.78 4.50
CA HIS A 350 -24.81 2.98 5.02
C HIS A 350 -24.43 4.29 4.29
N CYS A 351 -23.44 4.26 3.38
CA CYS A 351 -23.03 5.41 2.57
C CYS A 351 -22.76 5.02 1.12
N GLN A 352 -23.78 4.57 0.40
CA GLN A 352 -23.66 4.25 -1.03
C GLN A 352 -23.46 5.50 -1.89
N GLU A 353 -23.99 6.64 -1.44
CA GLU A 353 -23.89 7.94 -2.11
C GLU A 353 -22.47 8.52 -2.14
N GLY A 354 -21.57 8.02 -1.29
CA GLY A 354 -20.14 8.39 -1.30
C GLY A 354 -19.39 7.82 -2.51
N TRP A 355 -19.85 6.71 -3.07
CA TRP A 355 -19.15 6.01 -4.13
C TRP A 355 -19.45 6.54 -5.53
N THR A 356 -18.41 6.62 -6.34
CA THR A 356 -18.50 6.82 -7.79
C THR A 356 -17.52 5.86 -8.48
N LEU A 357 -18.01 5.10 -9.47
CA LEU A 357 -17.21 4.13 -10.21
C LEU A 357 -17.02 4.62 -11.66
N TYR A 358 -15.80 4.45 -12.15
CA TYR A 358 -15.38 4.80 -13.51
C TYR A 358 -14.86 3.55 -14.19
N GLU A 359 -15.57 3.07 -15.21
CA GLU A 359 -15.16 1.89 -15.97
C GLU A 359 -13.90 2.20 -16.78
N ILE A 360 -12.83 1.41 -16.58
CA ILE A 360 -11.55 1.59 -17.27
C ILE A 360 -11.72 1.37 -18.77
N PRO A 361 -11.18 2.25 -19.63
CA PRO A 361 -11.22 2.05 -21.08
C PRO A 361 -10.37 0.84 -21.47
N GLY A 362 -10.81 0.09 -22.44
CA GLY A 362 -10.09 -1.10 -22.91
C GLY A 362 -10.99 -1.99 -23.75
N PRO A 363 -10.47 -3.10 -24.24
CA PRO A 363 -11.26 -4.06 -24.97
C PRO A 363 -12.25 -4.77 -24.06
N ASP A 364 -13.36 -5.21 -24.63
CA ASP A 364 -14.30 -6.06 -23.92
C ASP A 364 -13.80 -7.50 -23.82
N MET A 365 -14.15 -8.18 -22.73
CA MET A 365 -14.00 -9.62 -22.65
C MET A 365 -14.82 -10.29 -23.76
N LYS A 366 -14.21 -11.23 -24.46
CA LYS A 366 -14.84 -11.90 -25.59
C LYS A 366 -16.24 -12.43 -25.25
N GLY A 367 -17.26 -11.93 -25.98
CA GLY A 367 -18.65 -12.36 -25.83
C GLY A 367 -19.39 -11.69 -24.66
N THR A 368 -18.85 -10.64 -24.10
CA THR A 368 -19.50 -9.86 -23.03
C THR A 368 -19.40 -8.36 -23.30
N ASP A 369 -20.12 -7.58 -22.51
CA ASP A 369 -20.05 -6.12 -22.43
C ASP A 369 -19.12 -5.62 -21.31
N ARG A 370 -18.30 -6.51 -20.70
CA ARG A 370 -17.41 -6.21 -19.60
C ARG A 370 -16.00 -5.94 -20.10
N LYS A 371 -15.35 -4.94 -19.52
CA LYS A 371 -13.96 -4.61 -19.85
C LYS A 371 -13.01 -5.70 -19.38
N ALA A 372 -12.02 -5.98 -20.19
CA ALA A 372 -11.00 -6.99 -19.93
C ALA A 372 -9.75 -6.40 -19.24
N ASP A 373 -9.62 -5.09 -19.26
CA ASP A 373 -8.46 -4.44 -18.64
C ASP A 373 -8.56 -4.48 -17.12
N PHE A 374 -7.43 -4.55 -16.50
CA PHE A 374 -7.34 -4.65 -15.05
C PHE A 374 -6.14 -3.83 -14.59
N HIS A 375 -6.29 -3.07 -13.52
CA HIS A 375 -5.21 -2.32 -12.91
C HIS A 375 -5.07 -2.72 -11.45
N TYR A 376 -3.84 -2.59 -10.95
CA TYR A 376 -3.51 -3.08 -9.62
C TYR A 376 -3.55 -1.96 -8.58
N TYR A 377 -3.01 -0.80 -8.92
CA TYR A 377 -2.86 0.32 -8.01
C TYR A 377 -3.38 1.63 -8.61
N ASN A 378 -3.79 2.56 -7.75
CA ASN A 378 -3.99 3.96 -8.08
C ASN A 378 -2.97 4.79 -7.32
N TRP A 379 -2.44 5.78 -7.99
CA TRP A 379 -1.68 6.87 -7.42
C TRP A 379 -2.32 8.18 -7.85
N VAL A 380 -2.47 9.15 -6.94
CA VAL A 380 -3.08 10.46 -7.27
C VAL A 380 -1.97 11.49 -7.42
N ASP A 381 -1.92 12.14 -8.57
CA ASP A 381 -0.97 13.21 -8.88
C ASP A 381 -1.42 14.54 -8.27
N ILE A 382 -1.19 14.69 -6.97
CA ILE A 382 -1.59 15.90 -6.24
C ILE A 382 -0.73 17.12 -6.56
N PHE A 383 0.44 16.94 -7.18
CA PHE A 383 1.39 18.00 -7.53
C PHE A 383 1.46 18.28 -9.03
N ASN A 384 0.61 17.64 -9.84
CA ASN A 384 0.65 17.78 -11.30
C ASN A 384 2.03 17.43 -11.89
N THR A 385 2.66 16.38 -11.39
CA THR A 385 4.00 15.96 -11.80
C THR A 385 4.03 15.45 -13.24
N LEU A 386 2.93 14.84 -13.72
CA LEU A 386 2.83 14.37 -15.08
C LEU A 386 2.36 15.44 -16.07
N GLY A 387 1.77 16.52 -15.58
CA GLY A 387 1.28 17.62 -16.42
C GLY A 387 -0.14 17.46 -16.95
N LEU A 388 -0.93 16.55 -16.38
CA LEU A 388 -2.33 16.32 -16.75
C LEU A 388 -3.34 17.10 -15.91
N GLY A 389 -2.89 17.77 -14.88
CA GLY A 389 -3.70 18.48 -13.89
C GLY A 389 -3.34 18.06 -12.48
N GLN A 390 -3.82 18.82 -11.50
CA GLN A 390 -3.71 18.50 -10.09
C GLN A 390 -4.81 17.50 -9.70
N ASP A 391 -4.55 16.65 -8.72
CA ASP A 391 -5.49 15.65 -8.21
C ASP A 391 -5.98 14.64 -9.27
N VAL A 392 -5.10 14.28 -10.18
CA VAL A 392 -5.41 13.30 -11.23
C VAL A 392 -5.07 11.88 -10.76
N PRO A 393 -6.06 11.00 -10.56
CA PRO A 393 -5.78 9.60 -10.25
C PRO A 393 -5.29 8.86 -11.49
N ILE A 394 -4.20 8.13 -11.32
CA ILE A 394 -3.53 7.37 -12.37
C ILE A 394 -3.46 5.91 -11.96
N ALA A 395 -3.99 5.04 -12.81
CA ALA A 395 -3.98 3.61 -12.64
C ALA A 395 -2.89 2.94 -13.46
N THR A 396 -2.32 1.86 -12.92
CA THR A 396 -1.47 0.96 -13.67
C THR A 396 -2.35 0.05 -14.54
N GLY A 397 -2.38 0.26 -15.84
CA GLY A 397 -3.17 -0.54 -16.78
C GLY A 397 -2.47 -1.83 -17.15
N SER A 398 -2.56 -2.83 -16.28
CA SER A 398 -1.77 -4.06 -16.41
C SER A 398 -2.13 -4.90 -17.62
N GLY A 399 -3.42 -4.94 -17.99
CA GLY A 399 -3.89 -5.73 -19.13
C GLY A 399 -3.64 -5.08 -20.49
N SER A 400 -3.45 -3.75 -20.51
CA SER A 400 -3.27 -2.96 -21.74
C SER A 400 -1.87 -2.37 -21.92
N ASP A 401 -0.92 -2.72 -21.06
CA ASP A 401 0.43 -2.11 -21.03
C ASP A 401 0.37 -0.57 -20.98
N SER A 402 -0.52 -0.01 -20.14
CA SER A 402 -0.78 1.42 -20.12
C SER A 402 -0.77 1.99 -18.71
N LEU A 403 -0.48 3.28 -18.63
CA LEU A 403 -0.94 4.13 -17.54
C LEU A 403 -2.27 4.74 -17.94
N ILE A 404 -3.25 4.74 -17.04
CA ILE A 404 -4.60 5.23 -17.32
C ILE A 404 -4.94 6.32 -16.32
N ALA A 405 -5.01 7.56 -16.79
CA ALA A 405 -5.35 8.71 -15.96
C ALA A 405 -6.83 9.08 -16.12
N TRP A 406 -7.54 9.31 -15.04
CA TRP A 406 -8.85 9.92 -15.05
C TRP A 406 -8.70 11.42 -14.82
N ILE A 407 -9.21 12.24 -15.74
CA ILE A 407 -9.16 13.70 -15.66
C ILE A 407 -10.49 14.20 -15.07
N PRO A 408 -10.54 14.59 -13.79
CA PRO A 408 -11.79 14.98 -13.14
C PRO A 408 -12.49 16.18 -13.80
N GLU A 409 -11.72 17.13 -14.33
CA GLU A 409 -12.26 18.35 -14.95
C GLU A 409 -13.05 18.07 -16.25
N THR A 410 -12.59 17.13 -17.06
CA THR A 410 -13.24 16.79 -18.34
C THR A 410 -14.09 15.53 -18.26
N ALA A 411 -14.00 14.78 -17.17
CA ALA A 411 -14.61 13.47 -16.99
C ALA A 411 -14.24 12.48 -18.11
N GLU A 412 -12.95 12.45 -18.47
CA GLU A 412 -12.41 11.61 -19.53
C GLU A 412 -11.19 10.83 -19.03
N PHE A 413 -10.97 9.66 -19.61
CA PHE A 413 -9.74 8.89 -19.44
C PHE A 413 -8.70 9.27 -20.50
N VAL A 414 -7.46 9.41 -20.03
CA VAL A 414 -6.26 9.47 -20.88
C VAL A 414 -5.49 8.15 -20.74
N GLN A 415 -5.41 7.41 -21.83
CA GLN A 415 -4.66 6.15 -21.88
C GLN A 415 -3.28 6.38 -22.51
N MET A 416 -2.23 6.18 -21.73
CA MET A 416 -0.83 6.34 -22.13
C MET A 416 -0.20 4.96 -22.29
N ARG A 417 -0.09 4.47 -23.53
CA ARG A 417 0.45 3.14 -23.80
C ARG A 417 1.97 3.09 -23.67
N VAL A 418 2.45 2.10 -22.96
CA VAL A 418 3.86 1.76 -22.91
C VAL A 418 4.19 0.97 -24.18
N PRO A 419 5.23 1.37 -24.97
CA PRO A 419 5.53 0.72 -26.23
C PRO A 419 5.89 -0.75 -26.07
N TYR A 420 5.26 -1.62 -26.86
CA TYR A 420 5.70 -3.01 -27.04
C TYR A 420 7.06 -3.03 -27.76
N PRO A 421 8.02 -3.91 -27.41
CA PRO A 421 7.89 -5.08 -26.53
C PRO A 421 8.34 -4.85 -25.08
N LEU A 422 8.34 -3.61 -24.58
CA LEU A 422 8.81 -3.33 -23.24
C LEU A 422 8.02 -4.08 -22.16
N GLY A 423 6.72 -4.33 -22.41
CA GLY A 423 5.81 -4.87 -21.43
C GLY A 423 5.61 -3.92 -20.25
N PHE A 424 4.46 -3.89 -19.65
CA PHE A 424 4.23 -3.01 -18.52
C PHE A 424 3.25 -3.62 -17.52
N TYR A 425 3.75 -3.97 -16.37
CA TYR A 425 2.98 -4.33 -15.22
C TYR A 425 3.64 -3.67 -14.01
N SER A 426 2.96 -2.73 -13.38
CA SER A 426 3.47 -2.02 -12.23
C SER A 426 2.56 -2.18 -11.02
N ARG A 427 3.15 -2.18 -9.84
CA ARG A 427 2.46 -2.14 -8.56
C ARG A 427 2.58 -0.81 -7.86
N GLY A 428 3.65 -0.06 -8.12
CA GLY A 428 3.91 1.24 -7.57
C GLY A 428 3.94 2.32 -8.65
N LEU A 429 3.55 3.53 -8.28
CA LEU A 429 3.74 4.76 -9.03
C LEU A 429 4.16 5.84 -8.04
N ASP A 430 5.10 6.68 -8.48
CA ASP A 430 5.57 7.80 -7.69
C ASP A 430 5.91 8.98 -8.59
N GLY A 431 5.59 10.20 -8.17
CA GLY A 431 5.77 11.41 -8.97
C GLY A 431 6.77 12.37 -8.36
N ARG A 432 7.81 12.74 -9.12
CA ARG A 432 8.87 13.64 -8.67
C ARG A 432 9.06 14.83 -9.56
N ILE A 433 9.32 16.00 -8.94
CA ILE A 433 9.72 17.24 -9.58
C ILE A 433 11.20 17.46 -9.31
N ASP A 434 12.02 17.20 -10.33
CA ASP A 434 13.48 17.34 -10.26
C ASP A 434 13.91 18.78 -10.48
N ASP A 435 13.21 19.52 -11.39
CA ASP A 435 13.49 20.93 -11.72
C ASP A 435 12.21 21.60 -12.25
N PRO A 436 11.56 22.46 -11.45
CA PRO A 436 10.32 23.11 -11.86
C PRO A 436 10.52 24.14 -13.01
N ASP A 437 11.73 24.65 -13.22
CA ASP A 437 12.01 25.73 -14.17
C ASP A 437 12.13 25.23 -15.62
N VAL A 438 12.36 23.94 -15.82
CA VAL A 438 12.51 23.35 -17.16
C VAL A 438 11.25 22.66 -17.69
N GLY A 439 10.12 22.90 -17.03
CA GLY A 439 8.80 22.43 -17.43
C GLY A 439 8.69 20.88 -17.38
N TRP A 440 8.13 20.28 -18.45
CA TRP A 440 7.89 18.83 -18.48
C TRP A 440 9.18 17.99 -18.37
N LYS A 441 10.33 18.50 -18.76
CA LYS A 441 11.62 17.81 -18.69
C LYS A 441 12.10 17.60 -17.25
N GLY A 442 11.70 18.51 -16.34
CA GLY A 442 12.11 18.49 -14.95
C GLY A 442 11.15 17.75 -14.03
N ARG A 443 10.17 17.03 -14.55
CA ARG A 443 9.18 16.29 -13.75
C ARG A 443 8.74 15.01 -14.46
N GLY A 444 8.16 14.10 -13.71
CA GLY A 444 7.63 12.87 -14.26
C GLY A 444 7.21 11.90 -13.17
N ILE A 445 6.58 10.84 -13.58
CA ILE A 445 6.25 9.72 -12.70
C ILE A 445 7.21 8.56 -12.94
N TRP A 446 7.52 7.87 -11.87
CA TRP A 446 8.31 6.66 -11.87
C TRP A 446 7.41 5.45 -11.64
N ALA A 447 7.81 4.32 -12.16
CA ALA A 447 7.13 3.06 -11.98
C ALA A 447 8.13 1.91 -12.12
N ASN A 448 7.91 0.84 -11.39
CA ASN A 448 8.55 -0.43 -11.68
C ASN A 448 7.72 -1.23 -12.68
N TYR A 449 8.35 -2.09 -13.47
CA TYR A 449 7.66 -3.09 -14.27
C TYR A 449 8.40 -4.41 -14.30
N GLY A 450 7.70 -5.45 -14.73
CA GLY A 450 8.24 -6.80 -14.79
C GLY A 450 8.38 -7.43 -13.40
N THR A 451 7.44 -7.16 -12.49
CA THR A 451 7.40 -7.79 -11.17
C THR A 451 7.37 -9.33 -11.28
N ASN A 452 6.62 -10.05 -10.52
CA ASN A 452 6.58 -11.51 -10.55
C ASN A 452 5.80 -12.14 -11.72
N PHE A 453 5.41 -11.34 -12.73
CA PHE A 453 4.76 -11.80 -13.95
C PHE A 453 5.55 -11.36 -15.17
N ASN A 454 6.23 -12.28 -15.79
CA ASN A 454 7.16 -11.98 -16.89
C ASN A 454 6.59 -12.28 -18.28
N TRP A 455 5.28 -12.25 -18.46
CA TRP A 455 4.70 -12.56 -19.78
C TRP A 455 4.98 -11.55 -20.90
N HIS A 456 5.50 -10.37 -20.53
CA HIS A 456 5.97 -9.38 -21.50
C HIS A 456 7.49 -9.26 -21.54
N THR A 457 8.23 -10.11 -20.83
CA THR A 457 9.69 -10.11 -20.87
C THR A 457 10.17 -11.08 -21.94
N GLU A 458 10.70 -10.55 -23.00
CA GLU A 458 11.13 -11.29 -24.18
C GLU A 458 12.57 -11.81 -24.07
N GLY A 459 13.26 -11.49 -23.01
CA GLY A 459 14.70 -11.73 -22.89
C GLY A 459 15.11 -13.05 -22.27
N GLY A 460 14.20 -13.83 -21.69
CA GLY A 460 14.55 -15.07 -21.01
C GLY A 460 15.36 -14.85 -19.73
N LYS A 461 16.18 -15.80 -19.35
CA LYS A 461 17.07 -15.73 -18.19
C LYS A 461 17.94 -14.47 -18.25
N GLY A 462 18.02 -13.74 -17.14
CA GLY A 462 18.75 -12.46 -17.04
C GLY A 462 17.95 -11.24 -17.46
N THR A 463 16.67 -11.39 -17.85
CA THR A 463 15.76 -10.27 -18.01
C THR A 463 15.21 -9.90 -16.65
N THR A 464 15.58 -8.75 -16.15
CA THR A 464 15.21 -8.27 -14.81
C THR A 464 14.10 -7.24 -14.87
N SER A 465 13.41 -7.02 -13.76
CA SER A 465 12.51 -5.89 -13.55
C SER A 465 13.25 -4.57 -13.78
N LYS A 466 12.52 -3.54 -14.16
CA LYS A 466 13.08 -2.22 -14.48
C LYS A 466 12.38 -1.13 -13.69
N MET A 467 13.09 -0.04 -13.42
CA MET A 467 12.50 1.23 -13.05
C MET A 467 12.44 2.12 -14.27
N VAL A 468 11.31 2.77 -14.50
CA VAL A 468 11.08 3.61 -15.68
C VAL A 468 10.49 4.95 -15.29
N LYS A 469 10.91 6.01 -15.97
CA LYS A 469 10.36 7.35 -15.83
C LYS A 469 9.46 7.67 -17.00
N PHE A 470 8.24 8.11 -16.71
CA PHE A 470 7.28 8.58 -17.70
C PHE A 470 7.17 10.09 -17.65
N GLN A 471 7.22 10.72 -18.82
CA GLN A 471 7.09 12.16 -19.00
C GLN A 471 6.15 12.42 -20.18
N ILE A 472 5.25 13.40 -20.06
CA ILE A 472 4.41 13.84 -21.17
C ILE A 472 5.04 15.10 -21.77
N ARG A 473 5.35 15.01 -23.05
CA ARG A 473 5.76 16.17 -23.86
C ARG A 473 4.48 16.85 -24.39
N PRO A 474 4.14 18.07 -23.93
CA PRO A 474 2.88 18.72 -24.29
C PRO A 474 2.74 19.01 -25.79
N ASP A 475 3.86 19.34 -26.43
CA ASP A 475 3.91 19.56 -27.88
C ASP A 475 5.11 18.79 -28.45
N PRO A 476 4.86 17.69 -29.21
CA PRO A 476 5.94 16.91 -29.82
C PRO A 476 6.80 17.69 -30.81
N LEU A 477 6.34 18.83 -31.28
CA LEU A 477 7.07 19.71 -32.22
C LEU A 477 7.77 20.87 -31.51
N SER A 478 7.51 21.13 -30.22
CA SER A 478 8.24 22.10 -29.44
C SER A 478 9.59 21.54 -29.00
N ASN A 479 10.60 22.41 -29.01
CA ASN A 479 11.97 22.01 -28.56
C ASN A 479 12.09 21.96 -27.05
#